data_3081136441db1b4eaf02e1727637a1af
#
_entry.id   3081136441db1b4eaf02e1727637a1af
#
_cell.length_a   1.000
_cell.length_b   1.000
_cell.length_c   1.000
_cell.angle_alpha   90.00
_cell.angle_beta   90.00
_cell.angle_gamma   90.00
#
_symmetry.space_group_name_H-M   'P 1'
#
loop_
_entity.id
_entity.type
_entity.pdbx_description
1 polymer ?
#
loop_
_entity_poly.entity_id
_entity_poly.type
_entity_poly.pdbx_seq_one_letter_code
_entity_poly.pdbx_strand_id
1 'polypeptide(L)'
;MAYTSVKISANSSDYQSQMKSAAAQMKVLSAEYTTAATKAKLFGSETDSLKAKAESLTQKITVQKGIVQLNSEQQEKLTKKLSEQKTKQEELKGKIDAAKEAYAKSTEETGKNSEQSKALKDELDKLEKEFTANETAIGKTETALANQTVKTEKSKTALMNMEAELKNVNEQLKDNKLEKFATACDTAGTKMESFGKKM
;
A
#
# COMPACT_ATOMS: atom_id res chain seq x y z
N MET A 1 19.70 16.15 8.52
CA MET A 1 18.70 15.10 8.84
C MET A 1 18.87 13.96 7.83
N ALA A 2 19.09 12.73 8.33
CA ALA A 2 19.35 11.58 7.47
C ALA A 2 18.03 11.10 6.85
N TYR A 3 17.92 11.16 5.55
CA TYR A 3 16.82 10.54 4.80
C TYR A 3 17.00 9.02 4.84
N THR A 4 16.17 8.33 5.59
CA THR A 4 16.14 6.87 5.58
C THR A 4 15.36 6.41 4.35
N SER A 5 16.07 6.05 3.27
CA SER A 5 15.47 5.39 2.12
C SER A 5 15.04 3.98 2.52
N VAL A 6 13.75 3.68 2.44
CA VAL A 6 13.22 2.33 2.66
C VAL A 6 13.59 1.48 1.43
N LYS A 7 14.56 0.57 1.56
CA LYS A 7 14.83 -0.46 0.54
C LYS A 7 13.74 -1.52 0.62
N ILE A 8 13.04 -1.74 -0.48
CA ILE A 8 11.93 -2.70 -0.60
C ILE A 8 12.49 -4.02 -1.10
N SER A 9 12.36 -5.09 -0.32
CA SER A 9 12.67 -6.45 -0.73
C SER A 9 11.43 -7.38 -0.64
N ALA A 10 11.46 -8.46 -1.43
CA ALA A 10 10.26 -9.09 -1.98
C ALA A 10 9.71 -10.33 -1.23
N ASN A 11 9.83 -10.43 0.10
CA ASN A 11 9.33 -11.56 0.88
C ASN A 11 8.12 -11.17 1.77
N SER A 12 7.17 -12.08 2.06
CA SER A 12 5.96 -11.76 2.83
C SER A 12 6.26 -11.37 4.29
N SER A 13 7.32 -11.90 4.89
CA SER A 13 7.85 -11.46 6.19
C SER A 13 8.37 -10.02 6.11
N ASP A 14 9.01 -9.66 4.99
CA ASP A 14 9.53 -8.34 4.72
C ASP A 14 8.39 -7.32 4.54
N TYR A 15 7.30 -7.69 3.84
CA TYR A 15 6.13 -6.81 3.70
C TYR A 15 5.56 -6.41 5.06
N GLN A 16 5.34 -7.39 5.97
CA GLN A 16 4.81 -7.09 7.30
C GLN A 16 5.77 -6.25 8.14
N SER A 17 7.06 -6.55 8.08
CA SER A 17 8.11 -5.80 8.76
C SER A 17 8.18 -4.36 8.27
N GLN A 18 8.18 -4.16 6.95
CA GLN A 18 8.22 -2.85 6.33
C GLN A 18 6.95 -2.03 6.63
N MET A 19 5.77 -2.67 6.63
CA MET A 19 4.51 -2.01 7.03
C MET A 19 4.51 -1.59 8.49
N LYS A 20 5.08 -2.40 9.40
CA LYS A 20 5.26 -2.03 10.81
C LYS A 20 6.23 -0.85 10.95
N SER A 21 7.35 -0.87 10.23
CA SER A 21 8.32 0.23 10.20
C SER A 21 7.70 1.53 9.71
N ALA A 22 6.97 1.48 8.58
CA ALA A 22 6.28 2.66 8.05
C ALA A 22 5.23 3.20 9.02
N ALA A 23 4.47 2.33 9.70
CA ALA A 23 3.51 2.75 10.72
C ALA A 23 4.19 3.40 11.93
N ALA A 24 5.34 2.89 12.35
CA ALA A 24 6.15 3.49 13.42
C ALA A 24 6.67 4.87 13.02
N GLN A 25 7.20 5.02 11.81
CA GLN A 25 7.64 6.32 11.25
C GLN A 25 6.49 7.33 11.21
N MET A 26 5.29 6.94 10.78
CA MET A 26 4.11 7.82 10.78
C MET A 26 3.74 8.30 12.19
N LYS A 27 3.89 7.46 13.21
CA LYS A 27 3.68 7.86 14.63
C LYS A 27 4.71 8.88 15.08
N VAL A 28 5.99 8.64 14.78
CA VAL A 28 7.08 9.58 15.13
C VAL A 28 6.84 10.93 14.46
N LEU A 29 6.57 10.97 13.15
CA LEU A 29 6.28 12.20 12.43
C LEU A 29 5.05 12.95 12.98
N SER A 30 4.06 12.22 13.49
CA SER A 30 2.90 12.83 14.13
C SER A 30 3.24 13.46 15.49
N ALA A 31 4.10 12.81 16.28
CA ALA A 31 4.57 13.36 17.57
C ALA A 31 5.47 14.58 17.38
N GLU A 32 6.38 14.52 16.40
CA GLU A 32 7.25 15.65 16.05
C GLU A 32 6.43 16.87 15.59
N TYR A 33 5.41 16.65 14.75
CA TYR A 33 4.49 17.71 14.37
C TYR A 33 3.75 18.30 15.58
N THR A 34 3.24 17.47 16.48
CA THR A 34 2.54 17.96 17.67
C THR A 34 3.44 18.85 18.51
N THR A 35 4.71 18.46 18.67
CA THR A 35 5.72 19.25 19.39
C THR A 35 6.02 20.58 18.66
N ALA A 36 6.24 20.53 17.35
CA ALA A 36 6.49 21.71 16.53
C ALA A 36 5.31 22.68 16.51
N ALA A 37 4.09 22.15 16.37
CA ALA A 37 2.87 22.96 16.39
C ALA A 37 2.63 23.63 17.75
N THR A 38 2.94 22.93 18.86
CA THR A 38 2.86 23.50 20.22
C THR A 38 3.87 24.63 20.40
N LYS A 39 5.12 24.44 19.97
CA LYS A 39 6.14 25.49 20.02
C LYS A 39 5.74 26.70 19.18
N ALA A 40 5.21 26.48 17.98
CA ALA A 40 4.76 27.56 17.09
C ALA A 40 3.58 28.35 17.69
N LYS A 41 2.67 27.66 18.42
CA LYS A 41 1.56 28.34 19.14
C LYS A 41 2.04 29.18 20.32
N LEU A 42 3.05 28.73 21.05
CA LEU A 42 3.52 29.38 22.27
C LEU A 42 4.51 30.51 21.98
N PHE A 43 5.37 30.37 21.00
CA PHE A 43 6.53 31.23 20.77
C PHE A 43 6.69 31.70 19.32
N GLY A 44 5.86 31.21 18.41
CA GLY A 44 5.96 31.47 16.98
C GLY A 44 4.79 32.26 16.41
N SER A 45 4.78 32.37 15.10
CA SER A 45 3.71 32.95 14.31
C SER A 45 2.81 31.88 13.68
N GLU A 46 1.65 32.28 13.19
CA GLU A 46 0.78 31.42 12.38
C GLU A 46 1.53 30.82 11.17
N THR A 47 2.39 31.63 10.55
CA THR A 47 3.26 31.18 9.44
C THR A 47 4.21 30.07 9.88
N ASP A 48 4.74 30.09 11.09
CA ASP A 48 5.63 29.04 11.60
C ASP A 48 4.85 27.74 11.87
N SER A 49 3.61 27.87 12.34
CA SER A 49 2.70 26.73 12.49
C SER A 49 2.37 26.07 11.13
N LEU A 50 2.06 26.87 10.11
CA LEU A 50 1.80 26.38 8.75
C LEU A 50 3.03 25.73 8.12
N LYS A 51 4.23 26.29 8.31
CA LYS A 51 5.48 25.67 7.84
C LYS A 51 5.72 24.31 8.49
N ALA A 52 5.61 24.23 9.82
CA ALA A 52 5.75 22.96 10.54
C ALA A 52 4.74 21.89 10.04
N LYS A 53 3.51 22.32 9.72
CA LYS A 53 2.49 21.46 9.13
C LYS A 53 2.86 20.99 7.73
N ALA A 54 3.35 21.87 6.87
CA ALA A 54 3.78 21.54 5.52
C ALA A 54 4.97 20.57 5.51
N GLU A 55 5.96 20.79 6.37
CA GLU A 55 7.11 19.89 6.54
C GLU A 55 6.68 18.49 6.99
N SER A 56 5.83 18.41 8.02
CA SER A 56 5.29 17.14 8.51
C SER A 56 4.50 16.40 7.44
N LEU A 57 3.63 17.10 6.71
CA LEU A 57 2.85 16.50 5.61
C LEU A 57 3.76 16.00 4.49
N THR A 58 4.80 16.74 4.12
CA THR A 58 5.76 16.32 3.09
C THR A 58 6.47 15.02 3.48
N GLN A 59 6.89 14.90 4.72
CA GLN A 59 7.53 13.69 5.24
C GLN A 59 6.53 12.51 5.30
N LYS A 60 5.31 12.75 5.79
CA LYS A 60 4.25 11.74 5.83
C LYS A 60 3.85 11.25 4.43
N ILE A 61 3.78 12.15 3.45
CA ILE A 61 3.52 11.80 2.04
C ILE A 61 4.62 10.87 1.50
N THR A 62 5.88 11.11 1.83
CA THR A 62 6.99 10.23 1.43
C THR A 62 6.83 8.84 2.01
N VAL A 63 6.50 8.70 3.30
CA VAL A 63 6.23 7.40 3.93
C VAL A 63 4.98 6.75 3.32
N GLN A 64 3.92 7.53 3.08
CA GLN A 64 2.67 7.03 2.50
C GLN A 64 2.85 6.52 1.06
N LYS A 65 3.69 7.17 0.25
CA LYS A 65 4.07 6.67 -1.08
C LYS A 65 4.74 5.29 -0.99
N GLY A 66 5.64 5.11 -0.03
CA GLY A 66 6.23 3.79 0.25
C GLY A 66 5.18 2.75 0.65
N ILE A 67 4.20 3.10 1.48
CA ILE A 67 3.08 2.21 1.85
C ILE A 67 2.25 1.82 0.62
N VAL A 68 1.92 2.76 -0.25
CA VAL A 68 1.18 2.49 -1.50
C VAL A 68 1.96 1.52 -2.38
N GLN A 69 3.26 1.75 -2.55
CA GLN A 69 4.12 0.87 -3.34
C GLN A 69 4.16 -0.55 -2.77
N LEU A 70 4.41 -0.70 -1.47
CA LEU A 70 4.41 -2.00 -0.78
C LEU A 70 3.08 -2.76 -0.97
N ASN A 71 1.97 -2.05 -0.83
CA ASN A 71 0.64 -2.64 -1.01
C ASN A 71 0.41 -3.08 -2.46
N SER A 72 0.85 -2.28 -3.45
CA SER A 72 0.74 -2.60 -4.88
C SER A 72 1.59 -3.83 -5.25
N GLU A 73 2.84 -3.89 -4.80
CA GLU A 73 3.73 -5.03 -5.02
C GLU A 73 3.18 -6.33 -4.41
N GLN A 74 2.61 -6.25 -3.21
CA GLN A 74 1.97 -7.40 -2.59
C GLN A 74 0.72 -7.85 -3.36
N GLN A 75 -0.05 -6.92 -3.90
CA GLN A 75 -1.21 -7.21 -4.76
C GLN A 75 -0.77 -7.92 -6.04
N GLU A 76 0.28 -7.44 -6.71
CA GLU A 76 0.84 -8.06 -7.91
C GLU A 76 1.31 -9.49 -7.65
N LYS A 77 2.01 -9.73 -6.54
CA LYS A 77 2.44 -11.09 -6.13
C LYS A 77 1.27 -12.04 -5.93
N LEU A 78 0.20 -11.57 -5.28
CA LEU A 78 -1.00 -12.38 -5.08
C LEU A 78 -1.71 -12.66 -6.40
N THR A 79 -1.77 -11.70 -7.31
CA THR A 79 -2.33 -11.86 -8.66
C THR A 79 -1.55 -12.89 -9.46
N LYS A 80 -0.22 -12.82 -9.44
CA LYS A 80 0.64 -13.79 -10.12
C LYS A 80 0.45 -15.20 -9.54
N LYS A 81 0.47 -15.33 -8.22
CA LYS A 81 0.23 -16.60 -7.53
C LYS A 81 -1.14 -17.19 -7.89
N LEU A 82 -2.18 -16.37 -7.94
CA LEU A 82 -3.51 -16.81 -8.32
C LEU A 82 -3.54 -17.34 -9.75
N SER A 83 -2.88 -16.65 -10.68
CA SER A 83 -2.75 -17.09 -12.08
C SER A 83 -2.04 -18.45 -12.18
N GLU A 84 -0.90 -18.61 -11.48
CA GLU A 84 -0.16 -19.88 -11.44
C GLU A 84 -1.01 -21.04 -10.87
N GLN A 85 -1.78 -20.78 -9.81
CA GLN A 85 -2.68 -21.75 -9.22
C GLN A 85 -3.83 -22.14 -10.16
N LYS A 86 -4.40 -21.19 -10.91
CA LYS A 86 -5.44 -21.45 -11.91
C LYS A 86 -4.90 -22.28 -13.08
N THR A 87 -3.70 -21.98 -13.58
CA THR A 87 -3.03 -22.80 -14.61
C THR A 87 -2.81 -24.22 -14.09
N LYS A 88 -2.31 -24.40 -12.84
CA LYS A 88 -2.17 -25.73 -12.24
C LYS A 88 -3.50 -26.46 -12.12
N GLN A 89 -4.59 -25.76 -11.83
CA GLN A 89 -5.94 -26.35 -11.74
C GLN A 89 -6.39 -26.93 -13.08
N GLU A 90 -6.16 -26.22 -14.18
CA GLU A 90 -6.45 -26.71 -15.54
C GLU A 90 -5.61 -27.94 -15.91
N GLU A 91 -4.29 -27.91 -15.57
CA GLU A 91 -3.40 -29.06 -15.80
C GLU A 91 -3.84 -30.29 -15.00
N LEU A 92 -4.20 -30.12 -13.72
CA LEU A 92 -4.71 -31.22 -12.88
C LEU A 92 -6.01 -31.79 -13.42
N LYS A 93 -6.91 -30.93 -13.89
CA LYS A 93 -8.16 -31.37 -14.54
C LYS A 93 -7.88 -32.26 -15.75
N GLY A 94 -7.00 -31.82 -16.66
CA GLY A 94 -6.62 -32.63 -17.82
C GLY A 94 -5.99 -33.98 -17.41
N LYS A 95 -5.13 -34.00 -16.38
CA LYS A 95 -4.55 -35.26 -15.85
C LYS A 95 -5.60 -36.18 -15.25
N ILE A 96 -6.57 -35.64 -14.51
CA ILE A 96 -7.68 -36.41 -13.92
C ILE A 96 -8.53 -37.03 -15.03
N ASP A 97 -8.87 -36.28 -16.08
CA ASP A 97 -9.67 -36.79 -17.19
C ASP A 97 -8.93 -37.92 -17.92
N ALA A 98 -7.64 -37.77 -18.19
CA ALA A 98 -6.81 -38.81 -18.78
C ALA A 98 -6.67 -40.05 -17.86
N ALA A 99 -6.50 -39.87 -16.55
CA ALA A 99 -6.40 -40.95 -15.58
C ALA A 99 -7.73 -41.73 -15.46
N LYS A 100 -8.88 -41.03 -15.52
CA LYS A 100 -10.21 -41.64 -15.55
C LYS A 100 -10.40 -42.55 -16.78
N GLU A 101 -10.00 -42.05 -17.94
CA GLU A 101 -10.07 -42.83 -19.18
C GLU A 101 -9.17 -44.05 -19.14
N ALA A 102 -7.91 -43.91 -18.69
CA ALA A 102 -6.97 -45.00 -18.54
C ALA A 102 -7.46 -46.04 -17.52
N TYR A 103 -8.04 -45.63 -16.40
CA TYR A 103 -8.62 -46.51 -15.40
C TYR A 103 -9.83 -47.29 -15.96
N ALA A 104 -10.74 -46.61 -16.68
CA ALA A 104 -11.89 -47.25 -17.29
C ALA A 104 -11.46 -48.34 -18.29
N LYS A 105 -10.53 -48.02 -19.19
CA LYS A 105 -9.98 -48.96 -20.18
C LYS A 105 -9.30 -50.17 -19.48
N SER A 106 -8.47 -49.94 -18.47
CA SER A 106 -7.80 -51.00 -17.73
C SER A 106 -8.81 -51.92 -17.02
N THR A 107 -9.89 -51.38 -16.47
CA THR A 107 -10.95 -52.18 -15.82
C THR A 107 -11.75 -53.02 -16.79
N GLU A 108 -11.93 -52.58 -18.02
CA GLU A 108 -12.57 -53.35 -19.08
C GLU A 108 -11.67 -54.50 -19.56
N GLU A 109 -10.37 -54.23 -19.76
CA GLU A 109 -9.41 -55.18 -20.31
C GLU A 109 -8.94 -56.25 -19.27
N THR A 110 -8.67 -55.85 -18.04
CA THR A 110 -7.99 -56.68 -17.03
C THR A 110 -8.80 -56.91 -15.74
N GLY A 111 -9.95 -56.24 -15.60
CA GLY A 111 -10.78 -56.26 -14.40
C GLY A 111 -10.33 -55.33 -13.29
N LYS A 112 -11.28 -54.90 -12.42
CA LYS A 112 -11.04 -53.92 -11.33
C LYS A 112 -9.99 -54.34 -10.32
N ASN A 113 -9.75 -55.65 -10.17
CA ASN A 113 -8.84 -56.18 -9.16
C ASN A 113 -7.42 -56.42 -9.67
N SER A 114 -7.12 -56.14 -10.93
CA SER A 114 -5.77 -56.22 -11.47
C SER A 114 -4.86 -55.22 -10.80
N GLU A 115 -3.58 -55.53 -10.67
CA GLU A 115 -2.59 -54.60 -10.11
C GLU A 115 -2.53 -53.29 -10.89
N GLN A 116 -2.69 -53.34 -12.24
CA GLN A 116 -2.71 -52.18 -13.11
C GLN A 116 -3.91 -51.27 -12.83
N SER A 117 -5.11 -51.84 -12.70
CA SER A 117 -6.31 -51.04 -12.38
C SER A 117 -6.23 -50.43 -11.00
N LYS A 118 -5.66 -51.12 -10.00
CA LYS A 118 -5.43 -50.59 -8.66
C LYS A 118 -4.44 -49.42 -8.69
N ALA A 119 -3.31 -49.57 -9.41
CA ALA A 119 -2.33 -48.49 -9.51
C ALA A 119 -2.92 -47.24 -10.16
N LEU A 120 -3.71 -47.39 -11.23
CA LEU A 120 -4.40 -46.26 -11.89
C LEU A 120 -5.44 -45.62 -10.97
N LYS A 121 -6.14 -46.38 -10.16
CA LYS A 121 -7.08 -45.86 -9.17
C LYS A 121 -6.35 -45.06 -8.10
N ASP A 122 -5.22 -45.55 -7.59
CA ASP A 122 -4.40 -44.84 -6.59
C ASP A 122 -3.85 -43.52 -7.17
N GLU A 123 -3.45 -43.51 -8.44
CA GLU A 123 -2.99 -42.28 -9.14
C GLU A 123 -4.15 -41.30 -9.29
N LEU A 124 -5.32 -41.72 -9.70
CA LEU A 124 -6.51 -40.89 -9.82
C LEU A 124 -6.88 -40.26 -8.46
N ASP A 125 -6.88 -41.04 -7.38
CA ASP A 125 -7.19 -40.59 -6.02
C ASP A 125 -6.18 -39.51 -5.54
N LYS A 126 -4.91 -39.65 -5.92
CA LYS A 126 -3.88 -38.63 -5.63
C LYS A 126 -4.14 -37.34 -6.39
N LEU A 127 -4.42 -37.43 -7.69
CA LEU A 127 -4.71 -36.24 -8.53
C LEU A 127 -5.96 -35.50 -8.05
N GLU A 128 -7.01 -36.20 -7.67
CA GLU A 128 -8.23 -35.61 -7.11
C GLU A 128 -7.99 -34.92 -5.77
N LYS A 129 -7.13 -35.49 -4.91
CA LYS A 129 -6.70 -34.81 -3.67
C LYS A 129 -5.89 -33.55 -3.95
N GLU A 130 -4.96 -33.62 -4.91
CA GLU A 130 -4.19 -32.43 -5.31
C GLU A 130 -5.08 -31.34 -5.92
N PHE A 131 -6.07 -31.72 -6.72
CA PHE A 131 -7.04 -30.80 -7.31
C PHE A 131 -7.82 -30.07 -6.22
N THR A 132 -8.37 -30.80 -5.26
CA THR A 132 -9.13 -30.21 -4.12
C THR A 132 -8.24 -29.31 -3.24
N ALA A 133 -6.99 -29.72 -3.00
CA ALA A 133 -6.03 -28.91 -2.25
C ALA A 133 -5.70 -27.61 -2.99
N ASN A 134 -5.53 -27.67 -4.31
CA ASN A 134 -5.27 -26.49 -5.13
C ASN A 134 -6.49 -25.56 -5.20
N GLU A 135 -7.72 -26.10 -5.31
CA GLU A 135 -8.96 -25.33 -5.25
C GLU A 135 -9.08 -24.56 -3.92
N THR A 136 -8.79 -25.23 -2.82
CA THR A 136 -8.73 -24.58 -1.50
C THR A 136 -7.68 -23.46 -1.46
N ALA A 137 -6.51 -23.69 -2.07
CA ALA A 137 -5.44 -22.70 -2.12
C ALA A 137 -5.82 -21.48 -3.00
N ILE A 138 -6.55 -21.71 -4.10
CA ILE A 138 -7.12 -20.65 -4.94
C ILE A 138 -8.05 -19.77 -4.11
N GLY A 139 -9.03 -20.35 -3.42
CA GLY A 139 -9.98 -19.59 -2.60
C GLY A 139 -9.30 -18.74 -1.51
N LYS A 140 -8.26 -19.28 -0.85
CA LYS A 140 -7.46 -18.52 0.12
C LYS A 140 -6.70 -17.37 -0.55
N THR A 141 -6.15 -17.58 -1.74
CA THR A 141 -5.41 -16.55 -2.47
C THR A 141 -6.35 -15.46 -2.99
N GLU A 142 -7.54 -15.79 -3.48
CA GLU A 142 -8.59 -14.85 -3.90
C GLU A 142 -9.03 -13.96 -2.73
N THR A 143 -9.28 -14.55 -1.55
CA THR A 143 -9.60 -13.80 -0.34
C THR A 143 -8.46 -12.86 0.08
N ALA A 144 -7.22 -13.34 0.02
CA ALA A 144 -6.06 -12.52 0.33
C ALA A 144 -5.88 -11.38 -0.66
N LEU A 145 -6.11 -11.63 -1.96
CA LEU A 145 -6.05 -10.61 -3.02
C LEU A 145 -7.14 -9.55 -2.83
N ALA A 146 -8.38 -9.94 -2.55
CA ALA A 146 -9.47 -9.00 -2.28
C ALA A 146 -9.14 -8.09 -1.09
N ASN A 147 -8.66 -8.67 0.02
CA ASN A 147 -8.24 -7.91 1.19
C ASN A 147 -7.06 -6.96 0.88
N GLN A 148 -6.11 -7.40 0.07
CA GLN A 148 -4.97 -6.59 -0.33
C GLN A 148 -5.38 -5.44 -1.26
N THR A 149 -6.32 -5.67 -2.18
CA THR A 149 -6.90 -4.61 -3.03
C THR A 149 -7.51 -3.49 -2.18
N VAL A 150 -8.32 -3.85 -1.17
CA VAL A 150 -8.89 -2.87 -0.23
C VAL A 150 -7.79 -2.07 0.51
N LYS A 151 -6.71 -2.73 0.95
CA LYS A 151 -5.59 -2.04 1.61
C LYS A 151 -4.88 -1.08 0.65
N THR A 152 -4.66 -1.50 -0.60
CA THR A 152 -4.03 -0.67 -1.63
C THR A 152 -4.87 0.58 -1.89
N GLU A 153 -6.18 0.45 -2.07
CA GLU A 153 -7.06 1.59 -2.32
C GLU A 153 -7.16 2.53 -1.10
N LYS A 154 -7.24 1.99 0.11
CA LYS A 154 -7.20 2.81 1.33
C LYS A 154 -5.88 3.60 1.45
N SER A 155 -4.75 2.99 1.10
CA SER A 155 -3.45 3.69 1.16
C SER A 155 -3.32 4.77 0.08
N LYS A 156 -3.87 4.56 -1.12
CA LYS A 156 -3.96 5.59 -2.18
C LYS A 156 -4.85 6.77 -1.74
N THR A 157 -6.02 6.48 -1.18
CA THR A 157 -6.93 7.50 -0.66
C THR A 157 -6.26 8.34 0.44
N ALA A 158 -5.54 7.70 1.37
CA ALA A 158 -4.80 8.40 2.40
C ALA A 158 -3.70 9.31 1.80
N LEU A 159 -3.00 8.84 0.77
CA LEU A 159 -2.00 9.65 0.05
C LEU A 159 -2.64 10.87 -0.60
N MET A 160 -3.74 10.70 -1.34
CA MET A 160 -4.48 11.79 -1.99
C MET A 160 -4.95 12.84 -0.98
N ASN A 161 -5.46 12.42 0.17
CA ASN A 161 -5.91 13.33 1.23
C ASN A 161 -4.74 14.14 1.81
N MET A 162 -3.58 13.52 2.04
CA MET A 162 -2.39 14.23 2.52
C MET A 162 -1.85 15.22 1.48
N GLU A 163 -1.85 14.86 0.21
CA GLU A 163 -1.43 15.75 -0.89
C GLU A 163 -2.37 16.94 -1.05
N ALA A 164 -3.70 16.73 -0.92
CA ALA A 164 -4.69 17.80 -0.93
C ALA A 164 -4.52 18.75 0.29
N GLU A 165 -4.27 18.18 1.47
CA GLU A 165 -4.01 18.96 2.69
C GLU A 165 -2.72 19.77 2.56
N LEU A 166 -1.64 19.20 2.02
CA LEU A 166 -0.39 19.93 1.77
C LEU A 166 -0.59 21.08 0.79
N LYS A 167 -1.37 20.86 -0.28
CA LYS A 167 -1.72 21.92 -1.23
C LYS A 167 -2.44 23.08 -0.53
N ASN A 168 -3.45 22.80 0.29
CA ASN A 168 -4.19 23.81 1.05
C ASN A 168 -3.26 24.59 2.01
N VAL A 169 -2.39 23.89 2.75
CA VAL A 169 -1.41 24.55 3.65
C VAL A 169 -0.46 25.46 2.87
N ASN A 170 -0.01 25.04 1.68
CA ASN A 170 0.86 25.86 0.84
C ASN A 170 0.15 27.10 0.27
N GLU A 171 -1.14 27.01 -0.04
CA GLU A 171 -1.96 28.16 -0.42
C GLU A 171 -2.09 29.15 0.73
N GLN A 172 -2.44 28.70 1.94
CA GLN A 172 -2.47 29.52 3.14
C GLN A 172 -1.13 30.22 3.45
N LEU A 173 -0.01 29.53 3.22
CA LEU A 173 1.32 30.11 3.38
C LEU A 173 1.61 31.22 2.37
N LYS A 174 1.08 31.13 1.15
CA LYS A 174 1.19 32.20 0.13
C LYS A 174 0.36 33.42 0.54
N ASP A 175 -0.88 33.20 0.94
CA ASP A 175 -1.80 34.25 1.33
C ASP A 175 -1.28 35.02 2.55
N ASN A 176 -0.79 34.31 3.56
CA ASN A 176 -0.18 34.89 4.76
C ASN A 176 1.08 35.73 4.45
N LYS A 177 1.86 35.35 3.43
CA LYS A 177 3.02 36.16 2.98
C LYS A 177 2.57 37.43 2.25
N LEU A 178 1.54 37.34 1.42
CA LEU A 178 0.99 38.49 0.69
C LEU A 178 0.36 39.49 1.64
N GLU A 179 -0.41 39.05 2.61
CA GLU A 179 -1.03 39.87 3.64
C GLU A 179 0.00 40.61 4.49
N LYS A 180 1.07 39.92 4.94
CA LYS A 180 2.18 40.55 5.66
C LYS A 180 2.94 41.56 4.79
N PHE A 181 3.11 41.29 3.49
CA PHE A 181 3.73 42.22 2.56
C PHE A 181 2.86 43.47 2.35
N ALA A 182 1.55 43.28 2.15
CA ALA A 182 0.60 44.38 2.04
C ALA A 182 0.61 45.27 3.29
N THR A 183 0.52 44.66 4.49
CA THR A 183 0.59 45.39 5.78
C THR A 183 1.92 46.15 5.94
N ALA A 184 3.04 45.57 5.51
CA ALA A 184 4.34 46.23 5.54
C ALA A 184 4.39 47.43 4.58
N CYS A 185 3.80 47.34 3.39
CA CYS A 185 3.68 48.42 2.43
C CYS A 185 2.80 49.55 2.96
N ASP A 186 1.64 49.24 3.56
CA ASP A 186 0.75 50.24 4.18
C ASP A 186 1.44 50.98 5.35
N THR A 187 2.18 50.22 6.19
CA THR A 187 2.94 50.83 7.28
C THR A 187 4.07 51.72 6.78
N ALA A 188 4.74 51.34 5.69
CA ALA A 188 5.76 52.17 5.06
C ALA A 188 5.13 53.43 4.43
N GLY A 189 3.99 53.29 3.76
CA GLY A 189 3.23 54.41 3.16
C GLY A 189 2.81 55.45 4.20
N THR A 190 2.19 54.99 5.32
CA THR A 190 1.79 55.87 6.42
C THR A 190 2.96 56.57 7.11
N LYS A 191 4.12 55.90 7.23
CA LYS A 191 5.35 56.57 7.73
C LYS A 191 5.88 57.62 6.76
N MET A 192 5.83 57.38 5.47
CA MET A 192 6.23 58.37 4.44
C MET A 192 5.30 59.58 4.42
N GLU A 193 3.98 59.38 4.53
CA GLU A 193 3.01 60.47 4.63
C GLU A 193 3.21 61.31 5.91
N SER A 194 3.50 60.68 7.03
CA SER A 194 3.76 61.38 8.29
C SER A 194 5.06 62.19 8.25
N PHE A 195 6.05 61.74 7.48
CA PHE A 195 7.31 62.43 7.26
C PHE A 195 7.11 63.62 6.32
N GLY A 196 6.33 63.48 5.25
CA GLY A 196 6.00 64.53 4.33
C GLY A 196 5.17 65.68 4.94
N LYS A 197 4.39 65.39 6.00
CA LYS A 197 3.61 66.41 6.75
C LYS A 197 4.46 67.16 7.78
N LYS A 198 5.68 66.70 8.07
CA LYS A 198 6.61 67.35 9.02
C LYS A 198 7.69 68.23 8.34
N MET A 199 7.76 68.21 7.03
CA MET A 199 8.56 69.14 6.22
C MET A 199 7.70 70.26 5.71
#